data_9cc3e6e0f4b09f5550349bec0ab239af
#
_entry.id   9cc3e6e0f4b09f5550349bec0ab239af
#
_cell.length_a   1.000
_cell.length_b   1.000
_cell.length_c   1.000
_cell.angle_alpha   90.00
_cell.angle_beta   90.00
_cell.angle_gamma   90.00
#
_symmetry.space_group_name_H-M   'P 1'
#
loop_
_entity.id
_entity.type
_entity.pdbx_description
1 polymer ?
#
loop_
_entity_poly.entity_id
_entity_poly.type
_entity_poly.pdbx_seq_one_letter_code
_entity_poly.pdbx_strand_id
1 'polypeptide(L)'
;MKTARRLALIVIAALTATSPALSQQPQGIQRAGQFIDVWNHRGGNVLQMVQTRQELESSGRTVRIRGYCRSACTILTTMPNACLGPHARIGFHAPRIPNTQIIPPYVDQIMGNYYRGGVRDRWFGGWNRSMEMQVISARDYVRLDPQARICDSIRP
;
A
#
# COMPACT_ATOMS: atom_id res chain seq x y z
N MET A 1 -30.83 52.85 -56.16
CA MET A 1 -30.04 51.62 -56.05
C MET A 1 -29.71 51.43 -54.61
N LYS A 2 -30.38 50.45 -53.91
CA LYS A 2 -30.22 50.18 -52.46
C LYS A 2 -29.47 48.85 -52.31
N THR A 3 -28.22 48.89 -51.89
CA THR A 3 -27.38 47.73 -51.63
C THR A 3 -27.63 47.24 -50.22
N ALA A 4 -28.27 46.07 -50.08
CA ALA A 4 -28.47 45.38 -48.78
C ALA A 4 -27.22 44.59 -48.41
N ARG A 5 -26.54 45.00 -47.32
CA ARG A 5 -25.45 44.25 -46.69
C ARG A 5 -26.07 43.14 -45.85
N ARG A 6 -25.82 41.87 -46.16
CA ARG A 6 -26.14 40.71 -45.36
C ARG A 6 -25.01 40.49 -44.36
N LEU A 7 -25.30 40.66 -43.06
CA LEU A 7 -24.42 40.24 -41.98
C LEU A 7 -24.61 38.73 -41.77
N ALA A 8 -23.54 37.97 -41.98
CA ALA A 8 -23.48 36.56 -41.59
C ALA A 8 -23.04 36.44 -40.12
N LEU A 9 -23.93 35.96 -39.26
CA LEU A 9 -23.63 35.60 -37.90
C LEU A 9 -22.91 34.25 -37.88
N ILE A 10 -21.63 34.22 -37.52
CA ILE A 10 -20.86 33.00 -37.27
C ILE A 10 -21.10 32.61 -35.82
N VAL A 11 -21.86 31.53 -35.59
CA VAL A 11 -22.04 30.93 -34.28
C VAL A 11 -20.86 29.97 -34.04
N ILE A 12 -19.92 30.38 -33.19
CA ILE A 12 -18.84 29.52 -32.74
C ILE A 12 -19.37 28.65 -31.59
N ALA A 13 -19.65 27.38 -31.88
CA ALA A 13 -19.98 26.39 -30.86
C ALA A 13 -18.68 25.98 -30.11
N ALA A 14 -18.53 26.45 -28.88
CA ALA A 14 -17.44 26.01 -28.01
C ALA A 14 -17.72 24.58 -27.50
N LEU A 15 -17.01 23.61 -28.07
CA LEU A 15 -16.99 22.23 -27.52
C LEU A 15 -16.17 22.24 -26.22
N THR A 16 -16.84 22.21 -25.09
CA THR A 16 -16.21 21.96 -23.81
C THR A 16 -15.88 20.47 -23.71
N ALA A 17 -14.61 20.12 -23.94
CA ALA A 17 -14.11 18.78 -23.69
C ALA A 17 -14.02 18.54 -22.17
N THR A 18 -14.99 17.82 -21.62
CA THR A 18 -14.92 17.31 -20.22
C THR A 18 -13.96 16.12 -20.20
N SER A 19 -12.71 16.36 -19.80
CA SER A 19 -11.75 15.30 -19.53
C SER A 19 -12.22 14.46 -18.34
N PRO A 20 -12.30 13.12 -18.43
CA PRO A 20 -12.60 12.29 -17.28
C PRO A 20 -11.49 12.46 -16.24
N ALA A 21 -11.84 12.90 -15.05
CA ALA A 21 -10.93 12.94 -13.92
C ALA A 21 -10.51 11.49 -13.60
N LEU A 22 -9.27 11.12 -13.90
CA LEU A 22 -8.66 9.87 -13.47
C LEU A 22 -8.65 9.89 -11.92
N SER A 23 -9.55 9.12 -11.30
CA SER A 23 -9.58 8.99 -9.85
C SER A 23 -8.28 8.32 -9.41
N GLN A 24 -7.37 9.08 -8.84
CA GLN A 24 -6.13 8.55 -8.29
C GLN A 24 -6.47 7.67 -7.09
N GLN A 25 -6.01 6.43 -7.14
CA GLN A 25 -6.19 5.53 -5.99
C GLN A 25 -5.44 6.09 -4.77
N PRO A 26 -6.06 6.00 -3.57
CA PRO A 26 -5.43 6.48 -2.35
C PRO A 26 -4.06 5.82 -2.13
N GLN A 27 -3.11 6.58 -1.61
CA GLN A 27 -1.77 6.10 -1.26
C GLN A 27 -1.35 6.57 0.14
N GLY A 28 -0.54 5.77 0.82
CA GLY A 28 0.01 6.10 2.12
C GLY A 28 -0.92 5.81 3.28
N ILE A 29 -0.70 6.50 4.40
CA ILE A 29 -1.43 6.30 5.65
C ILE A 29 -2.49 7.39 5.80
N GLN A 30 -3.75 6.98 5.87
CA GLN A 30 -4.90 7.87 6.02
C GLN A 30 -5.59 7.62 7.36
N ARG A 31 -5.87 8.68 8.11
CA ARG A 31 -6.49 8.61 9.43
C ARG A 31 -7.93 9.13 9.36
N ALA A 32 -8.91 8.25 9.53
CA ALA A 32 -10.34 8.59 9.49
C ALA A 32 -11.09 7.96 10.65
N GLY A 33 -11.62 8.77 11.57
CA GLY A 33 -12.38 8.30 12.75
C GLY A 33 -11.61 7.22 13.53
N GLN A 34 -12.24 6.10 13.80
CA GLN A 34 -11.66 4.96 14.53
C GLN A 34 -10.74 4.06 13.70
N PHE A 35 -10.59 4.33 12.40
CA PHE A 35 -9.76 3.54 11.49
C PHE A 35 -8.53 4.32 11.02
N ILE A 36 -7.48 3.57 10.74
CA ILE A 36 -6.32 4.06 10.02
C ILE A 36 -6.13 3.14 8.81
N ASP A 37 -6.27 3.68 7.62
CA ASP A 37 -6.07 2.94 6.37
C ASP A 37 -4.64 3.12 5.87
N VAL A 38 -3.96 2.00 5.62
CA VAL A 38 -2.66 1.94 4.94
C VAL A 38 -2.92 1.50 3.50
N TRP A 39 -2.91 2.46 2.57
CA TRP A 39 -3.22 2.23 1.17
C TRP A 39 -1.99 2.21 0.28
N ASN A 40 -1.84 1.17 -0.55
CA ASN A 40 -0.83 1.10 -1.62
C ASN A 40 0.56 1.56 -1.17
N HIS A 41 0.96 1.16 0.04
CA HIS A 41 2.16 1.66 0.68
C HIS A 41 3.40 0.92 0.18
N ARG A 42 4.35 1.68 -0.37
CA ARG A 42 5.55 1.13 -1.03
C ARG A 42 6.67 0.69 -0.08
N GLY A 43 6.49 0.87 1.23
CA GLY A 43 7.54 0.65 2.21
C GLY A 43 8.44 1.88 2.35
N GLY A 44 9.73 1.68 2.22
CA GLY A 44 10.74 2.74 2.40
C GLY A 44 11.78 2.34 3.45
N ASN A 45 12.26 3.31 4.23
CA ASN A 45 13.24 3.06 5.28
C ASN A 45 12.65 2.15 6.38
N VAL A 46 13.34 1.05 6.69
CA VAL A 46 12.85 0.04 7.65
C VAL A 46 12.76 0.61 9.07
N LEU A 47 13.75 1.41 9.50
CA LEU A 47 13.74 1.99 10.86
C LEU A 47 12.61 3.02 11.03
N GLN A 48 12.35 3.83 10.01
CA GLN A 48 11.18 4.72 10.01
C GLN A 48 9.87 3.93 10.06
N MET A 49 9.80 2.80 9.35
CA MET A 49 8.61 1.96 9.39
C MET A 49 8.41 1.29 10.75
N VAL A 50 9.49 0.95 11.47
CA VAL A 50 9.42 0.49 12.85
C VAL A 50 8.82 1.56 13.75
N GLN A 51 9.25 2.80 13.64
CA GLN A 51 8.67 3.94 14.38
C GLN A 51 7.19 4.13 14.04
N THR A 52 6.87 4.15 12.74
CA THR A 52 5.47 4.23 12.27
C THR A 52 4.62 3.10 12.84
N ARG A 53 5.15 1.87 12.89
CA ARG A 53 4.47 0.73 13.51
C ARG A 53 4.15 1.01 14.98
N GLN A 54 5.11 1.49 15.77
CA GLN A 54 4.91 1.80 17.18
C GLN A 54 3.82 2.86 17.38
N GLU A 55 3.83 3.92 16.56
CA GLU A 55 2.78 4.95 16.58
C GLU A 55 1.39 4.38 16.25
N LEU A 56 1.31 3.52 15.26
CA LEU A 56 0.04 2.89 14.85
C LEU A 56 -0.49 1.92 15.90
N GLU A 57 0.38 1.12 16.52
CA GLU A 57 -0.01 0.21 17.61
C GLU A 57 -0.49 0.98 18.84
N SER A 58 0.25 2.01 19.27
CA SER A 58 -0.09 2.82 20.45
C SER A 58 -1.35 3.67 20.25
N SER A 59 -1.78 3.87 19.03
CA SER A 59 -3.00 4.64 18.73
C SER A 59 -4.28 3.98 19.24
N GLY A 60 -4.26 2.68 19.53
CA GLY A 60 -5.43 1.87 19.89
C GLY A 60 -6.48 1.72 18.79
N ARG A 61 -6.25 2.31 17.61
CA ARG A 61 -7.19 2.31 16.48
C ARG A 61 -6.98 1.08 15.60
N THR A 62 -8.04 0.63 14.95
CA THR A 62 -7.91 -0.45 13.98
C THR A 62 -7.16 0.03 12.73
N VAL A 63 -6.07 -0.65 12.41
CA VAL A 63 -5.26 -0.37 11.20
C VAL A 63 -5.66 -1.36 10.11
N ARG A 64 -6.13 -0.84 8.98
CA ARG A 64 -6.55 -1.64 7.82
C ARG A 64 -5.51 -1.55 6.71
N ILE A 65 -4.87 -2.67 6.40
CA ILE A 65 -3.90 -2.75 5.30
C ILE A 65 -4.67 -3.01 4.00
N ARG A 66 -4.66 -2.05 3.08
CA ARG A 66 -5.49 -2.08 1.87
C ARG A 66 -4.66 -1.90 0.60
N GLY A 67 -5.13 -2.48 -0.50
CA GLY A 67 -4.40 -2.43 -1.77
C GLY A 67 -3.07 -3.16 -1.69
N TYR A 68 -1.97 -2.53 -2.05
CA TYR A 68 -0.66 -3.16 -2.11
C TYR A 68 0.28 -2.63 -1.00
N CYS A 69 0.62 -3.49 -0.05
CA CYS A 69 1.59 -3.24 1.00
C CYS A 69 2.87 -4.03 0.69
N ARG A 70 3.99 -3.36 0.43
CA ARG A 70 5.23 -4.01 0.04
C ARG A 70 6.46 -3.50 0.78
N SER A 71 7.55 -4.29 0.74
CA SER A 71 8.83 -3.93 1.36
C SER A 71 8.64 -3.65 2.87
N ALA A 72 9.24 -2.61 3.42
CA ALA A 72 9.11 -2.27 4.85
C ALA A 72 7.65 -2.17 5.35
N CYS A 73 6.67 -1.84 4.49
CA CYS A 73 5.25 -1.84 4.86
C CYS A 73 4.79 -3.18 5.44
N THR A 74 5.37 -4.29 5.01
CA THR A 74 4.94 -5.64 5.42
C THR A 74 5.08 -5.90 6.91
N ILE A 75 5.94 -5.17 7.64
CA ILE A 75 6.03 -5.30 9.10
C ILE A 75 4.78 -4.78 9.83
N LEU A 76 3.94 -3.99 9.17
CA LEU A 76 2.68 -3.51 9.73
C LEU A 76 1.60 -4.59 9.76
N THR A 77 1.71 -5.63 8.93
CA THR A 77 0.70 -6.69 8.84
C THR A 77 0.58 -7.56 10.08
N THR A 78 1.61 -7.54 10.94
CA THR A 78 1.69 -8.35 12.17
C THR A 78 1.30 -7.58 13.43
N MET A 79 0.83 -6.32 13.31
CA MET A 79 0.33 -5.56 14.47
C MET A 79 -0.94 -6.20 15.03
N PRO A 80 -1.10 -6.26 16.36
CA PRO A 80 -2.29 -6.86 17.00
C PRO A 80 -3.59 -6.11 16.65
N ASN A 81 -3.50 -4.80 16.39
CA ASN A 81 -4.62 -3.95 15.97
C ASN A 81 -4.75 -3.85 14.43
N ALA A 82 -3.98 -4.62 13.64
CA ALA A 82 -4.09 -4.63 12.19
C ALA A 82 -5.04 -5.71 11.66
N CYS A 83 -5.63 -5.43 10.49
CA CYS A 83 -6.29 -6.42 9.65
C CYS A 83 -5.96 -6.17 8.17
N LEU A 84 -6.06 -7.21 7.36
CA LEU A 84 -5.81 -7.17 5.93
C LEU A 84 -7.12 -7.00 5.17
N GLY A 85 -7.18 -6.02 4.27
CA GLY A 85 -8.30 -5.92 3.33
C GLY A 85 -8.42 -7.21 2.50
N PRO A 86 -9.63 -7.68 2.16
CA PRO A 86 -9.82 -8.97 1.48
C PRO A 86 -9.10 -9.06 0.13
N HIS A 87 -8.84 -7.91 -0.51
CA HIS A 87 -8.11 -7.80 -1.77
C HIS A 87 -6.69 -7.26 -1.61
N ALA A 88 -6.19 -7.15 -0.38
CA ALA A 88 -4.83 -6.69 -0.15
C ALA A 88 -3.80 -7.68 -0.72
N ARG A 89 -2.71 -7.11 -1.24
CA ARG A 89 -1.56 -7.84 -1.75
C ARG A 89 -0.35 -7.47 -0.91
N ILE A 90 0.39 -8.47 -0.48
CA ILE A 90 1.52 -8.29 0.42
C ILE A 90 2.79 -8.71 -0.31
N GLY A 91 3.73 -7.79 -0.46
CA GLY A 91 4.92 -7.99 -1.29
C GLY A 91 6.22 -7.93 -0.49
N PHE A 92 7.00 -8.99 -0.56
CA PHE A 92 8.28 -9.17 0.13
C PHE A 92 9.43 -9.16 -0.86
N HIS A 93 10.53 -8.56 -0.50
CA HIS A 93 11.83 -8.65 -1.17
C HIS A 93 12.93 -8.30 -0.19
N ALA A 94 14.18 -8.63 -0.53
CA ALA A 94 15.34 -8.26 0.27
C ALA A 94 15.39 -6.74 0.52
N PRO A 95 15.66 -6.29 1.74
CA PRO A 95 15.98 -4.89 1.98
C PRO A 95 17.27 -4.55 1.23
N ARG A 96 17.36 -3.33 0.69
CA ARG A 96 18.56 -2.91 -0.04
C ARG A 96 18.87 -1.43 0.20
N ILE A 97 20.11 -1.08 0.05
CA ILE A 97 20.54 0.31 -0.02
C ILE A 97 19.95 0.90 -1.32
N PRO A 98 19.28 2.05 -1.30
CA PRO A 98 18.69 2.66 -2.49
C PRO A 98 19.65 2.72 -3.67
N ASN A 99 19.17 2.36 -4.85
CA ASN A 99 19.91 2.34 -6.11
C ASN A 99 21.10 1.36 -6.17
N THR A 100 21.14 0.37 -5.27
CA THR A 100 22.15 -0.69 -5.27
C THR A 100 21.53 -2.08 -5.16
N GLN A 101 22.38 -3.13 -5.31
CA GLN A 101 22.03 -4.53 -5.02
C GLN A 101 22.52 -4.95 -3.62
N ILE A 102 23.00 -4.00 -2.80
CA ILE A 102 23.60 -4.29 -1.50
C ILE A 102 22.49 -4.44 -0.46
N ILE A 103 22.42 -5.60 0.18
CA ILE A 103 21.57 -5.86 1.34
C ILE A 103 22.31 -5.31 2.58
N PRO A 104 21.77 -4.30 3.27
CA PRO A 104 22.42 -3.76 4.45
C PRO A 104 22.45 -4.79 5.57
N PRO A 105 23.55 -4.89 6.33
CA PRO A 105 23.65 -5.82 7.45
C PRO A 105 22.50 -5.63 8.44
N TYR A 106 21.95 -6.74 8.95
CA TYR A 106 20.93 -6.81 9.99
C TYR A 106 19.55 -6.25 9.64
N VAL A 107 19.35 -5.55 8.54
CA VAL A 107 18.03 -4.97 8.21
C VAL A 107 17.01 -6.06 7.88
N ASP A 108 17.44 -7.12 7.23
CA ASP A 108 16.62 -8.31 7.00
C ASP A 108 16.23 -9.00 8.32
N GLN A 109 17.13 -9.03 9.30
CA GLN A 109 16.86 -9.54 10.65
C GLN A 109 15.83 -8.68 11.37
N ILE A 110 15.94 -7.36 11.31
CA ILE A 110 14.97 -6.43 11.89
C ILE A 110 13.58 -6.71 11.33
N MET A 111 13.45 -6.84 10.00
CA MET A 111 12.17 -7.15 9.37
C MET A 111 11.67 -8.55 9.78
N GLY A 112 12.52 -9.56 9.74
CA GLY A 112 12.20 -10.94 10.08
C GLY A 112 11.71 -11.14 11.52
N ASN A 113 12.13 -10.27 12.45
CA ASN A 113 11.67 -10.32 13.84
C ASN A 113 10.18 -9.95 13.99
N TYR A 114 9.60 -9.27 13.01
CA TYR A 114 8.16 -8.96 12.99
C TYR A 114 7.33 -10.08 12.37
N TYR A 115 7.91 -10.93 11.53
CA TYR A 115 7.14 -11.98 10.86
C TYR A 115 6.93 -13.20 11.74
N ARG A 116 5.83 -13.92 11.49
CA ARG A 116 5.39 -15.09 12.26
C ARG A 116 5.07 -16.26 11.33
N GLY A 117 5.06 -17.46 11.88
CA GLY A 117 4.67 -18.68 11.20
C GLY A 117 5.33 -18.84 9.84
N GLY A 118 4.60 -19.36 8.87
CA GLY A 118 5.10 -19.62 7.52
C GLY A 118 5.58 -18.37 6.75
N VAL A 119 5.17 -17.15 7.16
CA VAL A 119 5.74 -15.92 6.58
C VAL A 119 7.19 -15.76 7.01
N ARG A 120 7.50 -15.99 8.30
CA ARG A 120 8.86 -15.96 8.83
C ARG A 120 9.74 -17.03 8.19
N ASP A 121 9.18 -18.24 8.03
CA ASP A 121 9.92 -19.35 7.43
C ASP A 121 10.30 -19.03 5.98
N ARG A 122 9.38 -18.49 5.19
CA ARG A 122 9.65 -18.06 3.81
C ARG A 122 10.61 -16.87 3.75
N TRP A 123 10.51 -15.95 4.70
CA TRP A 123 11.43 -14.81 4.78
C TRP A 123 12.87 -15.30 4.91
N PHE A 124 13.19 -16.08 5.92
CA PHE A 124 14.52 -16.61 6.12
C PHE A 124 14.90 -17.74 5.16
N GLY A 125 13.90 -18.40 4.56
CA GLY A 125 14.07 -19.41 3.52
C GLY A 125 14.51 -18.86 2.15
N GLY A 126 14.58 -17.53 1.98
CA GLY A 126 15.08 -16.93 0.74
C GLY A 126 14.51 -15.57 0.36
N TRP A 127 13.32 -15.19 0.83
CA TRP A 127 12.73 -13.90 0.47
C TRP A 127 13.59 -12.72 0.92
N ASN A 128 14.27 -12.84 2.06
CA ASN A 128 15.19 -11.81 2.58
C ASN A 128 16.46 -11.61 1.73
N ARG A 129 16.70 -12.48 0.74
CA ARG A 129 17.84 -12.39 -0.19
C ARG A 129 17.41 -12.20 -1.63
N SER A 130 16.13 -12.32 -1.94
CA SER A 130 15.61 -12.13 -3.28
C SER A 130 15.33 -10.65 -3.56
N MET A 131 15.86 -10.13 -4.65
CA MET A 131 15.52 -8.80 -5.16
C MET A 131 14.18 -8.78 -5.88
N GLU A 132 13.67 -9.94 -6.28
CA GLU A 132 12.37 -10.11 -6.89
C GLU A 132 11.27 -9.99 -5.84
N MET A 133 10.20 -9.31 -6.23
CA MET A 133 9.05 -9.11 -5.35
C MET A 133 8.21 -10.38 -5.25
N GLN A 134 8.19 -11.00 -4.07
CA GLN A 134 7.36 -12.15 -3.74
C GLN A 134 6.01 -11.63 -3.24
N VAL A 135 4.96 -11.79 -4.06
CA VAL A 135 3.63 -11.24 -3.75
C VAL A 135 2.67 -12.35 -3.40
N ILE A 136 2.02 -12.22 -2.24
CA ILE A 136 0.95 -13.12 -1.81
C ILE A 136 -0.34 -12.35 -1.57
N SER A 137 -1.49 -13.04 -1.66
CA SER A 137 -2.79 -12.48 -1.33
C SER A 137 -2.97 -12.36 0.19
N ALA A 138 -3.90 -11.50 0.64
CA ALA A 138 -4.28 -11.44 2.05
C ALA A 138 -4.75 -12.80 2.59
N ARG A 139 -5.45 -13.58 1.77
CA ARG A 139 -5.92 -14.92 2.12
C ARG A 139 -4.76 -15.89 2.32
N ASP A 140 -3.76 -15.87 1.45
CA ASP A 140 -2.58 -16.71 1.60
C ASP A 140 -1.71 -16.26 2.76
N TYR A 141 -1.66 -14.94 3.02
CA TYR A 141 -0.98 -14.41 4.19
C TYR A 141 -1.55 -14.98 5.48
N VAL A 142 -2.87 -14.95 5.67
CA VAL A 142 -3.55 -15.46 6.88
C VAL A 142 -3.36 -16.99 7.03
N ARG A 143 -3.22 -17.74 5.94
CA ARG A 143 -2.86 -19.18 6.01
C ARG A 143 -1.44 -19.39 6.55
N LEU A 144 -0.52 -18.50 6.23
CA LEU A 144 0.88 -18.57 6.67
C LEU A 144 1.08 -18.00 8.08
N ASP A 145 0.29 -17.00 8.46
CA ASP A 145 0.27 -16.39 9.80
C ASP A 145 -1.16 -16.41 10.36
N PRO A 146 -1.56 -17.49 11.06
CA PRO A 146 -2.92 -17.60 11.62
C PRO A 146 -3.28 -16.55 12.69
N GLN A 147 -2.32 -15.77 13.17
CA GLN A 147 -2.59 -14.63 14.06
C GLN A 147 -3.00 -13.36 13.30
N ALA A 148 -2.74 -13.32 11.99
CA ALA A 148 -3.26 -12.26 11.13
C ALA A 148 -4.73 -12.51 10.81
N ARG A 149 -5.48 -11.44 10.50
CA ARG A 149 -6.91 -11.54 10.20
C ARG A 149 -7.27 -10.71 8.98
N ILE A 150 -8.32 -11.13 8.29
CA ILE A 150 -8.99 -10.31 7.28
C ILE A 150 -9.90 -9.30 8.00
N CYS A 151 -10.03 -8.09 7.49
CA CYS A 151 -10.93 -7.09 8.06
C CYS A 151 -12.40 -7.51 7.85
N ASP A 152 -13.18 -7.59 8.95
CA ASP A 152 -14.56 -8.14 8.95
C ASP A 152 -15.58 -7.28 8.20
N SER A 153 -15.32 -6.00 7.99
CA SER A 153 -16.17 -5.14 7.18
C SER A 153 -15.38 -3.97 6.62
N ILE A 154 -14.89 -4.13 5.41
CA ILE A 154 -14.57 -2.97 4.60
C ILE A 154 -15.79 -2.71 3.75
N ARG A 155 -16.69 -1.85 4.23
CA ARG A 155 -17.66 -1.24 3.33
C ARG A 155 -16.88 -0.31 2.39
N PRO A 156 -17.22 -0.32 1.10
CA PRO A 156 -16.58 0.51 0.11
C PRO A 156 -16.65 1.99 0.43
#